data_821f05b95d62242f35e130d414f70254
#
_entry.id   821f05b95d62242f35e130d414f70254
#
_cell.length_a   1.000
_cell.length_b   1.000
_cell.length_c   1.000
_cell.angle_alpha   90.00
_cell.angle_beta   90.00
_cell.angle_gamma   90.00
#
_symmetry.space_group_name_H-M   'P 1'
#
loop_
_entity.id
_entity.type
_entity.pdbx_description
1 polymer ?
#
loop_
_entity_poly.entity_id
_entity_poly.type
_entity_poly.pdbx_seq_one_letter_code
_entity_poly.pdbx_strand_id
1 'polypeptide(L)'
;MRMKIKTFMFAALAAFATLFAGCSDDENKTNGDSGNNGTGGDPVESEYKVTFSDTSYYSSVATFEAITENAKSQSFMAVVFETAFLEQQIPGITDNDIAKGVINYYRAEYMSQGATVADIYNVLTQQGRLHGSVTPLELDVPGLSAGTSYSVVVAGVNENLEIVANGIVAEFTTKTLPGLEEENCTFEWTVEPKSTSVTMSFTPSDKEVPYFFYALTAEEYRLRRTVRHF
;
A
#
# COMPACT_ATOMS: atom_id res chain seq x y z
N MET A 1 -13.48 22.32 -20.34
CA MET A 1 -13.92 20.92 -20.32
C MET A 1 -13.23 20.26 -19.09
N ARG A 2 -13.95 20.09 -17.97
CA ARG A 2 -13.35 19.59 -16.72
C ARG A 2 -13.45 18.07 -16.72
N MET A 3 -12.32 17.41 -16.82
CA MET A 3 -12.21 15.95 -16.75
C MET A 3 -12.41 15.53 -15.29
N LYS A 4 -13.48 14.80 -15.02
CA LYS A 4 -13.73 14.21 -13.70
C LYS A 4 -12.91 12.93 -13.60
N ILE A 5 -11.84 12.96 -12.82
CA ILE A 5 -11.07 11.77 -12.45
C ILE A 5 -11.99 10.95 -11.52
N LYS A 6 -12.40 9.79 -11.98
CA LYS A 6 -13.10 8.81 -11.16
C LYS A 6 -12.10 8.14 -10.24
N THR A 7 -12.22 8.41 -8.95
CA THR A 7 -11.53 7.68 -7.89
C THR A 7 -11.93 6.21 -7.98
N PHE A 8 -11.01 5.36 -8.36
CA PHE A 8 -11.20 3.91 -8.28
C PHE A 8 -10.93 3.47 -6.85
N MET A 9 -11.98 3.03 -6.16
CA MET A 9 -11.91 2.34 -4.89
C MET A 9 -11.01 1.10 -5.03
N PHE A 10 -10.03 0.98 -4.13
CA PHE A 10 -9.34 -0.26 -3.87
C PHE A 10 -10.35 -1.26 -3.29
N ALA A 11 -10.82 -2.18 -4.13
CA ALA A 11 -11.52 -3.35 -3.65
C ALA A 11 -10.46 -4.28 -3.04
N ALA A 12 -10.54 -4.47 -1.73
CA ALA A 12 -9.81 -5.50 -1.02
C ALA A 12 -10.09 -6.85 -1.68
N LEU A 13 -9.07 -7.43 -2.32
CA LEU A 13 -9.13 -8.78 -2.84
C LEU A 13 -8.83 -9.76 -1.70
N ALA A 14 -9.84 -10.00 -0.87
CA ALA A 14 -9.87 -11.15 0.03
C ALA A 14 -10.54 -12.29 -0.73
N ALA A 15 -9.78 -13.10 -1.46
CA ALA A 15 -10.12 -14.48 -1.83
C ALA A 15 -9.08 -15.06 -2.80
N PHE A 16 -8.04 -15.69 -2.29
CA PHE A 16 -7.39 -16.85 -2.91
C PHE A 16 -6.46 -17.50 -1.87
N ALA A 17 -7.07 -18.10 -0.86
CA ALA A 17 -6.42 -19.13 -0.09
C ALA A 17 -6.98 -20.45 -0.62
N THR A 18 -6.18 -21.17 -1.38
CA THR A 18 -6.12 -22.63 -1.51
C THR A 18 -5.53 -22.96 -2.87
N LEU A 19 -4.32 -23.46 -2.87
CA LEU A 19 -3.80 -24.53 -3.70
C LEU A 19 -2.26 -24.43 -3.78
N PHE A 20 -1.58 -24.87 -2.75
CA PHE A 20 -0.28 -25.56 -2.86
C PHE A 20 -0.07 -26.35 -1.56
N ALA A 21 -0.76 -27.49 -1.48
CA ALA A 21 -0.32 -28.58 -0.64
C ALA A 21 0.43 -29.55 -1.56
N GLY A 22 1.71 -29.67 -1.36
CA GLY A 22 2.54 -30.63 -2.09
C GLY A 22 3.81 -30.88 -1.29
N CYS A 23 3.76 -31.96 -0.51
CA CYS A 23 4.82 -32.58 0.29
C CYS A 23 6.17 -32.66 -0.41
N SER A 24 7.25 -32.52 0.36
CA SER A 24 8.19 -33.63 0.48
C SER A 24 9.13 -33.41 1.66
N ASP A 25 8.99 -34.28 2.66
CA ASP A 25 10.04 -34.59 3.63
C ASP A 25 11.24 -35.19 2.88
N ASP A 26 12.43 -34.75 3.23
CA ASP A 26 13.59 -35.62 3.33
C ASP A 26 14.64 -35.04 4.28
N GLU A 27 14.69 -35.63 5.45
CA GLU A 27 15.83 -35.51 6.36
C GLU A 27 17.05 -36.20 5.72
N ASN A 28 18.18 -35.49 5.61
CA ASN A 28 19.46 -36.12 5.71
C ASN A 28 20.53 -35.21 6.33
N LYS A 29 20.88 -35.55 7.58
CA LYS A 29 22.07 -35.06 8.26
C LYS A 29 23.29 -35.69 7.63
N THR A 30 24.27 -34.88 7.22
CA THR A 30 25.68 -35.26 7.29
C THR A 30 26.54 -34.03 7.56
N ASN A 31 27.32 -34.13 8.64
CA ASN A 31 28.44 -33.25 9.00
C ASN A 31 29.55 -33.31 7.93
N GLY A 32 30.16 -32.14 7.67
CA GLY A 32 31.40 -32.08 6.88
C GLY A 32 31.82 -30.64 6.57
N ASP A 33 32.56 -30.10 7.46
CA ASP A 33 33.70 -29.19 7.41
C ASP A 33 34.08 -28.48 6.07
N SER A 34 34.36 -27.17 6.22
CA SER A 34 35.28 -26.31 5.44
C SER A 34 35.04 -26.15 3.94
N GLY A 35 34.69 -24.94 3.58
CA GLY A 35 34.80 -24.41 2.23
C GLY A 35 34.19 -23.03 2.07
N ASN A 36 34.83 -22.03 2.69
CA ASN A 36 34.55 -20.62 2.43
C ASN A 36 34.77 -20.32 0.93
N ASN A 37 33.70 -20.16 0.16
CA ASN A 37 33.66 -19.39 -1.08
C ASN A 37 32.21 -19.02 -1.38
N GLY A 38 31.58 -18.27 -0.48
CA GLY A 38 30.43 -17.46 -0.83
C GLY A 38 30.96 -16.25 -1.60
N THR A 39 30.81 -16.25 -2.90
CA THR A 39 30.80 -15.03 -3.69
C THR A 39 29.62 -14.20 -3.22
N GLY A 40 29.83 -13.50 -2.10
CA GLY A 40 29.00 -12.38 -1.74
C GLY A 40 29.26 -11.32 -2.80
N GLY A 41 28.41 -11.24 -3.80
CA GLY A 41 28.33 -10.05 -4.64
C GLY A 41 28.11 -8.89 -3.69
N ASP A 42 28.87 -7.81 -3.87
CA ASP A 42 28.61 -6.57 -3.17
C ASP A 42 27.11 -6.25 -3.26
N PRO A 43 26.48 -5.75 -2.18
CA PRO A 43 25.08 -5.38 -2.23
C PRO A 43 24.90 -4.40 -3.40
N VAL A 44 24.08 -4.79 -4.36
CA VAL A 44 23.82 -3.97 -5.54
C VAL A 44 23.11 -2.71 -5.05
N GLU A 45 23.81 -1.57 -5.17
CA GLU A 45 23.32 -0.29 -4.67
C GLU A 45 22.06 0.12 -5.44
N SER A 46 21.04 0.58 -4.72
CA SER A 46 19.81 1.07 -5.33
C SER A 46 20.08 2.32 -6.18
N GLU A 47 19.43 2.40 -7.33
CA GLU A 47 19.50 3.58 -8.21
C GLU A 47 18.37 4.59 -7.93
N TYR A 48 17.54 4.31 -6.92
CA TYR A 48 16.43 5.17 -6.47
C TYR A 48 16.52 5.47 -4.99
N LYS A 49 15.95 6.62 -4.61
CA LYS A 49 15.72 7.03 -3.24
C LYS A 49 14.24 7.28 -3.04
N VAL A 50 13.70 6.86 -1.91
CA VAL A 50 12.32 7.12 -1.50
C VAL A 50 12.33 7.82 -0.16
N THR A 51 11.54 8.88 -0.03
CA THR A 51 11.31 9.58 1.25
C THR A 51 9.82 9.74 1.49
N PHE A 52 9.42 9.76 2.75
CA PHE A 52 8.03 9.89 3.14
C PHE A 52 7.82 11.17 3.94
N SER A 53 6.71 11.85 3.68
CA SER A 53 6.25 13.02 4.42
C SER A 53 4.75 12.93 4.68
N ASP A 54 4.25 13.80 5.57
CA ASP A 54 2.82 13.94 5.87
C ASP A 54 2.08 12.62 6.17
N THR A 55 2.82 11.66 6.75
CA THR A 55 2.23 10.37 7.15
C THR A 55 1.18 10.59 8.22
N SER A 56 -0.04 10.21 7.89
CA SER A 56 -1.22 10.32 8.74
C SER A 56 -1.72 8.92 9.16
N TYR A 57 -2.96 8.84 9.63
CA TYR A 57 -3.64 7.57 9.93
C TYR A 57 -4.03 6.79 8.66
N TYR A 58 -4.25 7.49 7.54
CA TYR A 58 -4.87 6.91 6.34
C TYR A 58 -4.18 7.31 5.04
N SER A 59 -3.09 8.03 5.13
CA SER A 59 -2.34 8.50 3.96
C SER A 59 -0.88 8.78 4.28
N SER A 60 -0.06 8.86 3.25
CA SER A 60 1.30 9.37 3.28
C SER A 60 1.63 10.03 1.94
N VAL A 61 2.66 10.86 1.90
CA VAL A 61 3.23 11.38 0.67
C VAL A 61 4.57 10.69 0.46
N ALA A 62 4.75 10.06 -0.70
CA ALA A 62 5.99 9.42 -1.09
C ALA A 62 6.67 10.24 -2.19
N THR A 63 7.94 10.59 -1.99
CA THR A 63 8.77 11.26 -2.99
C THR A 63 9.82 10.29 -3.51
N PHE A 64 9.84 10.11 -4.83
CA PHE A 64 10.73 9.22 -5.57
C PHE A 64 11.78 10.02 -6.32
N GLU A 65 13.04 9.68 -6.16
CA GLU A 65 14.17 10.33 -6.80
C GLU A 65 15.07 9.28 -7.46
N ALA A 66 15.31 9.40 -8.77
CA ALA A 66 16.32 8.61 -9.46
C ALA A 66 17.71 9.21 -9.18
N ILE A 67 18.64 8.40 -8.67
CA ILE A 67 19.95 8.86 -8.21
C ILE A 67 20.98 8.81 -9.35
N THR A 68 20.92 7.76 -10.18
CA THR A 68 21.89 7.54 -11.26
C THR A 68 21.39 8.07 -12.60
N GLU A 69 22.31 8.35 -13.52
CA GLU A 69 21.93 8.75 -14.90
C GLU A 69 21.19 7.65 -15.64
N ASN A 70 21.47 6.37 -15.34
CA ASN A 70 20.71 5.24 -15.86
C ASN A 70 19.25 5.35 -15.41
N ALA A 71 18.98 5.41 -14.11
CA ALA A 71 17.62 5.49 -13.56
C ALA A 71 16.85 6.71 -14.04
N LYS A 72 17.51 7.88 -14.17
CA LYS A 72 16.91 9.11 -14.69
C LYS A 72 16.41 9.00 -16.13
N SER A 73 16.94 8.07 -16.90
CA SER A 73 16.54 7.83 -18.31
C SER A 73 15.46 6.76 -18.46
N GLN A 74 15.12 6.04 -17.41
CA GLN A 74 14.19 4.91 -17.45
C GLN A 74 12.79 5.29 -16.93
N SER A 75 11.78 4.62 -17.44
CA SER A 75 10.50 4.53 -16.74
C SER A 75 10.67 3.68 -15.48
N PHE A 76 9.88 3.94 -14.45
CA PHE A 76 9.98 3.19 -13.21
C PHE A 76 8.61 2.75 -12.69
N MET A 77 8.61 1.61 -12.04
CA MET A 77 7.49 1.11 -11.27
C MET A 77 7.56 1.70 -9.84
N ALA A 78 6.43 2.16 -9.32
CA ALA A 78 6.27 2.51 -7.92
C ALA A 78 4.93 1.95 -7.42
N VAL A 79 4.98 0.99 -6.50
CA VAL A 79 3.80 0.31 -5.98
C VAL A 79 3.89 0.18 -4.47
N VAL A 80 2.73 0.24 -3.81
CA VAL A 80 2.60 0.19 -2.36
C VAL A 80 1.82 -1.07 -1.99
N PHE A 81 2.32 -1.81 -1.02
CA PHE A 81 1.69 -2.99 -0.43
C PHE A 81 1.72 -2.88 1.10
N GLU A 82 0.80 -3.54 1.78
CA GLU A 82 1.03 -3.85 3.19
C GLU A 82 2.28 -4.72 3.32
N THR A 83 3.20 -4.38 4.22
CA THR A 83 4.47 -5.10 4.38
C THR A 83 4.24 -6.60 4.61
N ALA A 84 3.27 -6.96 5.45
CA ALA A 84 2.92 -8.36 5.70
C ALA A 84 2.44 -9.11 4.44
N PHE A 85 1.71 -8.43 3.53
CA PHE A 85 1.31 -9.02 2.26
C PHE A 85 2.52 -9.26 1.36
N LEU A 86 3.42 -8.27 1.26
CA LEU A 86 4.61 -8.36 0.43
C LEU A 86 5.51 -9.52 0.88
N GLU A 87 5.79 -9.62 2.18
CA GLU A 87 6.59 -10.68 2.77
C GLU A 87 6.01 -12.08 2.52
N GLN A 88 4.68 -12.20 2.61
CA GLN A 88 4.00 -13.49 2.44
C GLN A 88 3.90 -13.92 0.98
N GLN A 89 3.60 -13.00 0.06
CA GLN A 89 3.25 -13.33 -1.32
C GLN A 89 4.44 -13.17 -2.28
N ILE A 90 5.40 -12.33 -1.94
CA ILE A 90 6.50 -11.96 -2.81
C ILE A 90 7.81 -12.02 -2.00
N PRO A 91 8.20 -13.20 -1.50
CA PRO A 91 9.45 -13.33 -0.76
C PRO A 91 10.63 -13.06 -1.66
N GLY A 92 11.60 -12.30 -1.18
CA GLY A 92 12.84 -11.98 -1.88
C GLY A 92 13.98 -11.75 -0.89
N ILE A 93 15.22 -12.00 -1.32
CA ILE A 93 16.43 -11.78 -0.50
C ILE A 93 16.94 -10.36 -0.68
N THR A 94 16.77 -9.82 -1.89
CA THR A 94 17.22 -8.47 -2.25
C THR A 94 16.03 -7.64 -2.75
N ASP A 95 16.18 -6.32 -2.71
CA ASP A 95 15.16 -5.38 -3.23
C ASP A 95 14.83 -5.67 -4.71
N ASN A 96 15.83 -6.05 -5.50
CA ASN A 96 15.63 -6.44 -6.90
C ASN A 96 14.87 -7.75 -7.04
N ASP A 97 15.04 -8.71 -6.14
CA ASP A 97 14.24 -9.95 -6.17
C ASP A 97 12.79 -9.67 -5.85
N ILE A 98 12.54 -8.80 -4.87
CA ILE A 98 11.21 -8.33 -4.52
C ILE A 98 10.58 -7.58 -5.70
N ALA A 99 11.31 -6.67 -6.33
CA ALA A 99 10.81 -5.93 -7.50
C ALA A 99 10.47 -6.86 -8.69
N LYS A 100 11.31 -7.87 -8.96
CA LYS A 100 11.01 -8.94 -9.95
C LYS A 100 9.77 -9.74 -9.56
N GLY A 101 9.64 -10.07 -8.27
CA GLY A 101 8.49 -10.76 -7.72
C GLY A 101 7.18 -9.98 -7.95
N VAL A 102 7.20 -8.66 -7.71
CA VAL A 102 6.07 -7.75 -7.98
C VAL A 102 5.68 -7.75 -9.47
N ILE A 103 6.66 -7.67 -10.35
CA ILE A 103 6.39 -7.74 -11.80
C ILE A 103 5.78 -9.09 -12.18
N ASN A 104 6.32 -10.19 -11.66
CA ASN A 104 5.78 -11.52 -11.91
C ASN A 104 4.37 -11.71 -11.34
N TYR A 105 4.08 -11.13 -10.19
CA TYR A 105 2.75 -11.11 -9.61
C TYR A 105 1.74 -10.47 -10.56
N TYR A 106 2.02 -9.27 -11.09
CA TYR A 106 1.15 -8.62 -12.07
C TYR A 106 1.07 -9.39 -13.38
N ARG A 107 2.20 -9.95 -13.87
CA ARG A 107 2.16 -10.80 -15.05
C ARG A 107 1.23 -12.00 -14.85
N ALA A 108 1.35 -12.73 -13.75
CA ALA A 108 0.51 -13.88 -13.47
C ALA A 108 -0.98 -13.51 -13.40
N GLU A 109 -1.30 -12.40 -12.74
CA GLU A 109 -2.66 -11.90 -12.62
C GLU A 109 -3.29 -11.58 -13.98
N TYR A 110 -2.65 -10.75 -14.79
CA TYR A 110 -3.22 -10.27 -16.04
C TYR A 110 -3.09 -11.27 -17.20
N MET A 111 -1.99 -12.04 -17.27
CA MET A 111 -1.84 -13.06 -18.30
C MET A 111 -2.84 -14.22 -18.14
N SER A 112 -3.25 -14.53 -16.90
CA SER A 112 -4.34 -15.48 -16.66
C SER A 112 -5.68 -15.04 -17.27
N GLN A 113 -5.83 -13.76 -17.55
CA GLN A 113 -6.99 -13.14 -18.20
C GLN A 113 -6.76 -12.92 -19.71
N GLY A 114 -5.64 -13.40 -20.27
CA GLY A 114 -5.32 -13.32 -21.69
C GLY A 114 -4.60 -12.03 -22.13
N ALA A 115 -4.14 -11.20 -21.18
CA ALA A 115 -3.41 -9.98 -21.51
C ALA A 115 -1.99 -10.28 -22.01
N THR A 116 -1.51 -9.48 -22.97
CA THR A 116 -0.10 -9.49 -23.38
C THR A 116 0.76 -8.62 -22.46
N VAL A 117 2.08 -8.73 -22.54
CA VAL A 117 3.00 -7.88 -21.75
C VAL A 117 2.75 -6.38 -22.04
N ALA A 118 2.51 -6.02 -23.31
CA ALA A 118 2.19 -4.65 -23.69
C ALA A 118 0.87 -4.16 -23.08
N ASP A 119 -0.16 -5.03 -23.00
CA ASP A 119 -1.41 -4.69 -22.35
C ASP A 119 -1.19 -4.46 -20.83
N ILE A 120 -0.39 -5.31 -20.20
CA ILE A 120 -0.05 -5.17 -18.76
C ILE A 120 0.69 -3.86 -18.52
N TYR A 121 1.70 -3.53 -19.33
CA TYR A 121 2.43 -2.27 -19.23
C TYR A 121 1.48 -1.06 -19.31
N ASN A 122 0.58 -1.06 -20.29
CA ASN A 122 -0.42 0.01 -20.47
C ASN A 122 -1.38 0.11 -19.28
N VAL A 123 -1.86 -1.02 -18.76
CA VAL A 123 -2.76 -1.05 -17.60
C VAL A 123 -2.07 -0.50 -16.36
N LEU A 124 -0.85 -0.93 -16.07
CA LEU A 124 -0.08 -0.44 -14.92
C LEU A 124 0.23 1.06 -15.03
N THR A 125 0.51 1.55 -16.25
CA THR A 125 0.68 2.99 -16.52
C THR A 125 -0.63 3.77 -16.25
N GLN A 126 -1.77 3.28 -16.75
CA GLN A 126 -3.07 3.91 -16.52
C GLN A 126 -3.50 3.91 -15.05
N GLN A 127 -3.07 2.91 -14.29
CA GLN A 127 -3.30 2.79 -12.86
C GLN A 127 -2.34 3.64 -12.00
N GLY A 128 -1.39 4.34 -12.62
CA GLY A 128 -0.38 5.12 -11.92
C GLY A 128 0.60 4.26 -11.11
N ARG A 129 0.90 3.05 -11.59
CA ARG A 129 1.91 2.15 -11.03
C ARG A 129 3.22 2.15 -11.80
N LEU A 130 3.18 2.58 -13.05
CA LEU A 130 4.33 2.86 -13.89
C LEU A 130 4.35 4.35 -14.23
N HIS A 131 5.52 4.94 -14.08
CA HIS A 131 5.77 6.36 -14.28
C HIS A 131 6.86 6.55 -15.33
N GLY A 132 6.81 7.65 -16.06
CA GLY A 132 7.90 8.05 -16.95
C GLY A 132 9.14 8.49 -16.16
N SER A 133 10.20 8.83 -16.87
CA SER A 133 11.52 9.20 -16.30
C SER A 133 11.54 10.57 -15.57
N VAL A 134 10.39 11.11 -15.17
CA VAL A 134 10.30 12.39 -14.45
C VAL A 134 10.63 12.17 -12.98
N THR A 135 11.74 12.74 -12.51
CA THR A 135 12.15 12.71 -11.10
C THR A 135 12.68 14.07 -10.66
N PRO A 136 12.50 14.51 -9.38
CA PRO A 136 11.71 13.82 -8.38
C PRO A 136 10.21 13.80 -8.71
N LEU A 137 9.53 12.73 -8.31
CA LEU A 137 8.09 12.58 -8.43
C LEU A 137 7.49 12.44 -7.03
N GLU A 138 6.49 13.24 -6.72
CA GLU A 138 5.74 13.19 -5.48
C GLU A 138 4.36 12.59 -5.74
N LEU A 139 3.97 11.60 -4.95
CA LEU A 139 2.69 10.92 -5.06
C LEU A 139 1.99 10.87 -3.70
N ASP A 140 0.72 11.25 -3.71
CA ASP A 140 -0.18 10.97 -2.58
C ASP A 140 -0.53 9.48 -2.54
N VAL A 141 -0.41 8.87 -1.38
CA VAL A 141 -0.77 7.48 -1.10
C VAL A 141 -1.97 7.47 -0.13
N PRO A 142 -3.20 7.60 -0.63
CA PRO A 142 -4.40 7.60 0.20
C PRO A 142 -4.95 6.19 0.42
N GLY A 143 -5.93 6.08 1.34
CA GLY A 143 -6.71 4.85 1.53
C GLY A 143 -5.98 3.77 2.33
N LEU A 144 -4.99 4.16 3.11
CA LEU A 144 -4.23 3.28 4.00
C LEU A 144 -5.04 2.94 5.27
N SER A 145 -4.60 1.91 5.97
CA SER A 145 -5.11 1.53 7.29
C SER A 145 -4.25 2.14 8.39
N ALA A 146 -4.85 2.58 9.48
CA ALA A 146 -4.12 3.15 10.62
C ALA A 146 -3.27 2.10 11.33
N GLY A 147 -2.09 2.50 11.81
CA GLY A 147 -1.17 1.64 12.55
C GLY A 147 -0.61 0.47 11.74
N THR A 148 -0.60 0.59 10.41
CA THR A 148 -0.21 -0.48 9.50
C THR A 148 1.10 -0.12 8.79
N SER A 149 2.00 -1.10 8.69
CA SER A 149 3.27 -0.95 7.96
C SER A 149 3.05 -1.24 6.47
N TYR A 150 3.63 -0.39 5.65
CA TYR A 150 3.58 -0.46 4.19
C TYR A 150 4.97 -0.46 3.60
N SER A 151 5.16 -1.26 2.57
CA SER A 151 6.37 -1.31 1.76
C SER A 151 6.10 -0.70 0.39
N VAL A 152 6.96 0.20 -0.03
CA VAL A 152 6.96 0.81 -1.36
C VAL A 152 8.07 0.19 -2.17
N VAL A 153 7.72 -0.47 -3.26
CA VAL A 153 8.68 -1.11 -4.18
C VAL A 153 8.87 -0.23 -5.39
N VAL A 154 10.11 0.18 -5.63
CA VAL A 154 10.49 1.03 -6.78
C VAL A 154 11.58 0.32 -7.57
N ALA A 155 11.47 0.29 -8.90
CA ALA A 155 12.52 -0.20 -9.79
C ALA A 155 12.33 0.40 -11.18
N GLY A 156 13.44 0.64 -11.91
CA GLY A 156 13.39 1.01 -13.32
C GLY A 156 12.94 -0.15 -14.17
N VAL A 157 11.98 0.06 -15.06
CA VAL A 157 11.41 -0.98 -15.92
C VAL A 157 11.28 -0.51 -17.37
N ASN A 158 11.50 -1.42 -18.30
CA ASN A 158 11.25 -1.17 -19.72
C ASN A 158 9.83 -1.62 -20.13
N GLU A 159 9.48 -1.41 -21.41
CA GLU A 159 8.18 -1.79 -21.98
C GLU A 159 7.91 -3.31 -21.96
N ASN A 160 8.95 -4.13 -21.81
CA ASN A 160 8.83 -5.58 -21.65
C ASN A 160 8.62 -5.98 -20.17
N LEU A 161 8.48 -5.02 -19.26
CA LEU A 161 8.44 -5.24 -17.82
C LEU A 161 9.69 -5.98 -17.29
N GLU A 162 10.86 -5.63 -17.79
CA GLU A 162 12.15 -6.09 -17.31
C GLU A 162 12.79 -5.00 -16.47
N ILE A 163 13.48 -5.39 -15.38
CA ILE A 163 14.21 -4.43 -14.54
C ILE A 163 15.46 -3.96 -15.29
N VAL A 164 15.57 -2.66 -15.47
CA VAL A 164 16.68 -1.97 -16.17
C VAL A 164 17.44 -0.99 -15.29
N ALA A 165 16.93 -0.70 -14.11
CA ALA A 165 17.62 0.04 -13.05
C ALA A 165 17.27 -0.56 -11.68
N ASN A 166 18.30 -0.66 -10.81
CA ASN A 166 18.19 -1.35 -9.54
C ASN A 166 17.21 -0.68 -8.60
N GLY A 167 16.31 -1.49 -8.05
CA GLY A 167 15.22 -1.04 -7.21
C GLY A 167 15.59 -0.80 -5.75
N ILE A 168 14.60 -0.33 -5.02
CA ILE A 168 14.58 -0.18 -3.56
C ILE A 168 13.23 -0.61 -3.01
N VAL A 169 13.24 -1.22 -1.84
CA VAL A 169 12.06 -1.43 -0.99
C VAL A 169 12.18 -0.49 0.20
N ALA A 170 11.31 0.48 0.27
CA ALA A 170 11.28 1.45 1.36
C ALA A 170 10.01 1.27 2.19
N GLU A 171 10.13 1.39 3.52
CA GLU A 171 9.01 1.12 4.42
C GLU A 171 8.60 2.38 5.18
N PHE A 172 7.31 2.45 5.49
CA PHE A 172 6.75 3.42 6.41
C PHE A 172 5.57 2.81 7.18
N THR A 173 5.25 3.41 8.31
CA THR A 173 4.10 2.99 9.12
C THR A 173 3.17 4.18 9.31
N THR A 174 1.88 3.98 9.04
CA THR A 174 0.85 4.98 9.32
C THR A 174 0.71 5.19 10.82
N LYS A 175 0.21 6.35 11.23
CA LYS A 175 -0.04 6.63 12.65
C LYS A 175 -1.06 5.64 13.20
N THR A 176 -0.80 5.14 14.39
CA THR A 176 -1.76 4.34 15.14
C THR A 176 -2.85 5.25 15.65
N LEU A 177 -4.11 4.87 15.43
CA LEU A 177 -5.21 5.59 16.09
C LEU A 177 -4.96 5.57 17.60
N PRO A 178 -5.06 6.71 18.27
CA PRO A 178 -5.03 6.71 19.72
C PRO A 178 -6.08 5.70 20.18
N GLY A 179 -5.70 4.83 21.11
CA GLY A 179 -6.61 3.84 21.65
C GLY A 179 -7.87 4.55 22.11
N LEU A 180 -9.01 4.15 21.58
CA LEU A 180 -10.30 4.50 22.14
C LEU A 180 -10.41 3.73 23.45
N GLU A 181 -9.66 4.15 24.46
CA GLU A 181 -10.04 3.86 25.81
C GLU A 181 -11.36 4.58 25.98
N GLU A 182 -12.44 3.84 26.16
CA GLU A 182 -13.82 4.36 26.21
C GLU A 182 -13.99 5.49 27.23
N GLU A 183 -13.01 5.72 28.10
CA GLU A 183 -13.01 6.71 29.16
C GLU A 183 -12.37 8.07 28.82
N ASN A 184 -11.65 8.21 27.71
CA ASN A 184 -10.79 9.38 27.49
C ASN A 184 -11.30 10.42 26.50
N CYS A 185 -12.27 10.14 25.67
CA CYS A 185 -12.84 11.14 24.78
C CYS A 185 -14.32 11.38 25.11
N THR A 186 -14.58 12.41 25.90
CA THR A 186 -15.93 12.90 26.16
C THR A 186 -16.27 14.05 25.22
N PHE A 187 -17.56 14.25 24.97
CA PHE A 187 -18.05 15.35 24.15
C PHE A 187 -18.94 16.25 24.99
N GLU A 188 -18.60 17.53 25.05
CA GLU A 188 -19.57 18.55 25.41
C GLU A 188 -20.40 18.89 24.18
N TRP A 189 -21.70 18.89 24.30
CA TRP A 189 -22.57 19.19 23.18
C TRP A 189 -23.76 20.08 23.58
N THR A 190 -24.13 20.95 22.65
CA THR A 190 -25.33 21.79 22.78
C THR A 190 -26.21 21.63 21.59
N VAL A 191 -27.52 21.73 21.77
CA VAL A 191 -28.53 21.64 20.72
C VAL A 191 -29.45 22.84 20.79
N GLU A 192 -29.51 23.58 19.72
CA GLU A 192 -30.40 24.72 19.54
C GLU A 192 -31.43 24.41 18.44
N PRO A 193 -32.64 23.94 18.78
CA PRO A 193 -33.67 23.69 17.80
C PRO A 193 -34.26 24.99 17.27
N LYS A 194 -34.47 25.05 15.96
CA LYS A 194 -35.22 26.11 15.26
C LYS A 194 -36.41 25.46 14.55
N SER A 195 -37.34 26.26 13.99
CA SER A 195 -38.56 25.74 13.36
C SER A 195 -38.28 24.79 12.18
N THR A 196 -37.18 24.98 11.45
CA THR A 196 -36.82 24.20 10.24
C THR A 196 -35.40 23.67 10.24
N SER A 197 -34.66 23.92 11.32
CA SER A 197 -33.24 23.50 11.44
C SER A 197 -32.85 23.26 12.89
N VAL A 198 -31.75 22.57 13.08
CA VAL A 198 -31.13 22.35 14.39
C VAL A 198 -29.67 22.77 14.28
N THR A 199 -29.20 23.61 15.19
CA THR A 199 -27.78 23.89 15.34
C THR A 199 -27.24 22.99 16.46
N MET A 200 -26.18 22.24 16.17
CA MET A 200 -25.50 21.39 17.14
C MET A 200 -24.03 21.83 17.23
N SER A 201 -23.52 21.94 18.43
CA SER A 201 -22.10 22.17 18.67
C SER A 201 -21.52 21.01 19.47
N PHE A 202 -20.41 20.48 19.04
CA PHE A 202 -19.71 19.38 19.70
C PHE A 202 -18.28 19.82 19.99
N THR A 203 -17.84 19.63 21.23
CA THR A 203 -16.47 19.91 21.64
C THR A 203 -15.90 18.62 22.23
N PRO A 204 -14.98 17.93 21.54
CA PRO A 204 -14.31 16.77 22.10
C PRO A 204 -13.34 17.20 23.20
N SER A 205 -13.17 16.39 24.24
CA SER A 205 -12.16 16.59 25.28
C SER A 205 -10.74 16.43 24.74
N ASP A 206 -10.56 15.59 23.74
CA ASP A 206 -9.34 15.43 22.96
C ASP A 206 -9.58 15.83 21.51
N LYS A 207 -8.89 16.88 21.04
CA LYS A 207 -9.03 17.44 19.69
C LYS A 207 -8.22 16.70 18.65
N GLU A 208 -7.32 15.81 19.06
CA GLU A 208 -6.48 15.02 18.15
C GLU A 208 -7.13 13.69 17.77
N VAL A 209 -8.15 13.26 18.51
CA VAL A 209 -8.89 12.04 18.18
C VAL A 209 -9.86 12.31 17.04
N PRO A 210 -9.75 11.58 15.92
CA PRO A 210 -10.71 11.70 14.83
C PRO A 210 -12.07 11.18 15.28
N TYR A 211 -13.12 11.94 15.00
CA TYR A 211 -14.49 11.56 15.27
C TYR A 211 -15.39 11.84 14.08
N PHE A 212 -16.48 11.13 14.02
CA PHE A 212 -17.55 11.41 13.06
C PHE A 212 -18.88 11.51 13.81
N PHE A 213 -19.77 12.31 13.28
CA PHE A 213 -21.15 12.34 13.75
C PHE A 213 -22.11 12.24 12.56
N TYR A 214 -23.27 11.72 12.83
CA TYR A 214 -24.38 11.73 11.86
C TYR A 214 -25.69 11.87 12.61
N ALA A 215 -26.64 12.57 11.98
CA ALA A 215 -28.00 12.70 12.48
C ALA A 215 -28.87 11.63 11.83
N LEU A 216 -29.66 10.96 12.62
CA LEU A 216 -30.66 9.99 12.17
C LEU A 216 -32.05 10.45 12.62
N THR A 217 -33.06 10.13 11.83
CA THR A 217 -34.43 10.17 12.31
C THR A 217 -34.63 9.14 13.43
N ALA A 218 -35.59 9.37 14.31
CA ALA A 218 -35.89 8.41 15.37
C ALA A 218 -36.27 7.01 14.83
N GLU A 219 -36.81 6.95 13.62
CA GLU A 219 -37.15 5.70 12.94
C GLU A 219 -35.89 4.96 12.44
N GLU A 220 -34.98 5.65 11.76
CA GLU A 220 -33.69 5.09 11.32
C GLU A 220 -32.86 4.59 12.49
N TYR A 221 -32.84 5.32 13.61
CA TYR A 221 -32.13 4.90 14.83
C TYR A 221 -32.73 3.59 15.40
N ARG A 222 -34.06 3.47 15.44
CA ARG A 222 -34.74 2.24 15.90
C ARG A 222 -34.42 1.06 15.01
N LEU A 223 -34.45 1.22 13.68
CA LEU A 223 -34.13 0.17 12.71
C LEU A 223 -32.70 -0.32 12.87
N ARG A 224 -31.72 0.58 13.02
CA ARG A 224 -30.31 0.21 13.18
C ARG A 224 -30.01 -0.50 14.51
N ARG A 225 -30.72 -0.17 15.57
CA ARG A 225 -30.56 -0.83 16.87
C ARG A 225 -31.03 -2.29 16.85
N THR A 226 -32.00 -2.60 16.00
CA THR A 226 -32.54 -3.98 15.86
C THR A 226 -31.60 -4.91 15.08
N VAL A 227 -30.70 -4.38 14.24
CA VAL A 227 -29.77 -5.15 13.40
C VAL A 227 -28.49 -5.56 14.15
N ARG A 228 -28.22 -5.05 15.35
CA ARG A 228 -26.98 -5.35 16.11
C ARG A 228 -27.04 -6.62 16.98
N HIS A 229 -28.01 -7.49 16.81
CA HIS A 229 -28.14 -8.74 17.56
C HIS A 229 -28.09 -9.99 16.65
N PHE A 230 -27.12 -10.01 15.72
CA PHE A 230 -26.76 -11.25 15.03
C PHE A 230 -25.24 -11.39 14.93
#